data_5b48fe4f87719ca49cd1cabc9ddb24ac
#
_entry.id   5b48fe4f87719ca49cd1cabc9ddb24ac
#
_cell.length_a   1.000
_cell.length_b   1.000
_cell.length_c   1.000
_cell.angle_alpha   90.00
_cell.angle_beta   90.00
_cell.angle_gamma   90.00
#
_symmetry.space_group_name_H-M   'P 1'
#
loop_
_entity.id
_entity.type
_entity.pdbx_description
1 polymer ?
#
loop_
_entity_poly.entity_id
_entity_poly.type
_entity_poly.pdbx_seq_one_letter_code
_entity_poly.pdbx_strand_id
1 'polypeptide(L)'
;AAVAHIFGDIDPDSFEVPDDYTVSFKLQQQNTGFIAGLANTGASIVPEAVVEAEGDNFGSNPIGTGPFKFVSWTKNDTIELERNDDYFGEEPALSKITFRIITEATNRAIELESGGVDMAFDISTNDISRVEDNSNLQLIRKVDNQTTFMAFNCEKEPWNNPDVRQAISYALDTTAICNAVWRGVGAPAAGPIAPNVKYHDNDLTPHEYNVEKAKELLAAAGVQEGQKLVISTNERQ
;
A
#
# COMPACT_ATOMS: atom_id res chain seq x y z
N ALA A 1 -10.63 -11.90 -5.93
CA ALA A 1 -11.14 -11.98 -4.55
C ALA A 1 -10.76 -10.75 -3.72
N ALA A 2 -9.52 -10.26 -3.78
CA ALA A 2 -9.05 -9.16 -2.92
C ALA A 2 -9.77 -7.80 -3.14
N VAL A 3 -10.34 -7.57 -4.31
CA VAL A 3 -11.03 -6.31 -4.68
C VAL A 3 -12.54 -6.49 -4.87
N ALA A 4 -13.09 -7.66 -4.61
CA ALA A 4 -14.51 -7.95 -4.78
C ALA A 4 -15.43 -7.04 -3.92
N HIS A 5 -14.92 -6.55 -2.79
CA HIS A 5 -15.65 -5.62 -1.92
C HIS A 5 -15.95 -4.28 -2.60
N ILE A 6 -15.19 -3.88 -3.62
CA ILE A 6 -15.41 -2.62 -4.38
C ILE A 6 -16.72 -2.72 -5.16
N PHE A 7 -17.03 -3.91 -5.68
CA PHE A 7 -18.20 -4.16 -6.51
C PHE A 7 -19.38 -4.77 -5.74
N GLY A 8 -19.20 -5.08 -4.46
CA GLY A 8 -20.20 -5.77 -3.64
C GLY A 8 -21.53 -5.04 -3.49
N ASP A 9 -21.52 -3.72 -3.67
CA ASP A 9 -22.72 -2.89 -3.59
C ASP A 9 -23.47 -2.77 -4.92
N ILE A 10 -22.95 -3.31 -6.03
CA ILE A 10 -23.63 -3.28 -7.33
C ILE A 10 -24.76 -4.30 -7.32
N ASP A 11 -25.93 -3.87 -7.77
CA ASP A 11 -27.06 -4.76 -8.09
C ASP A 11 -26.77 -5.48 -9.41
N PRO A 12 -26.48 -6.78 -9.40
CA PRO A 12 -26.09 -7.52 -10.61
C PRO A 12 -27.20 -7.59 -11.67
N ASP A 13 -28.46 -7.42 -11.27
CA ASP A 13 -29.61 -7.47 -12.16
C ASP A 13 -29.96 -6.10 -12.79
N SER A 14 -29.20 -5.05 -12.43
CA SER A 14 -29.48 -3.68 -12.84
C SER A 14 -28.64 -3.16 -14.00
N PHE A 15 -27.79 -3.99 -14.59
CA PHE A 15 -26.97 -3.57 -15.72
C PHE A 15 -27.78 -3.31 -16.96
N GLU A 16 -27.56 -2.13 -17.57
CA GLU A 16 -28.12 -1.74 -18.84
C GLU A 16 -27.01 -1.22 -19.76
N VAL A 17 -27.04 -1.60 -21.02
CA VAL A 17 -26.10 -1.16 -22.07
C VAL A 17 -26.92 -0.56 -23.19
N PRO A 18 -27.37 0.70 -23.07
CA PRO A 18 -28.27 1.35 -24.05
C PRO A 18 -27.58 1.63 -25.39
N ASP A 19 -26.26 1.73 -25.44
CA ASP A 19 -25.46 1.93 -26.65
C ASP A 19 -24.01 1.42 -26.42
N ASP A 20 -23.20 1.46 -27.48
CA ASP A 20 -21.80 0.95 -27.48
C ASP A 20 -20.85 1.68 -26.52
N TYR A 21 -21.26 2.83 -25.98
CA TYR A 21 -20.41 3.69 -25.15
C TYR A 21 -20.97 3.94 -23.75
N THR A 22 -22.14 3.37 -23.46
CA THR A 22 -22.83 3.62 -22.19
C THR A 22 -23.12 2.33 -21.45
N VAL A 23 -22.71 2.27 -20.19
CA VAL A 23 -23.15 1.26 -19.25
C VAL A 23 -23.77 1.94 -18.03
N SER A 24 -24.92 1.47 -17.59
CA SER A 24 -25.54 1.91 -16.35
C SER A 24 -25.85 0.74 -15.43
N PHE A 25 -25.79 1.00 -14.15
CA PHE A 25 -26.14 0.02 -13.10
C PHE A 25 -26.55 0.77 -11.82
N LYS A 26 -27.20 0.08 -10.92
CA LYS A 26 -27.64 0.62 -9.64
C LYS A 26 -26.80 0.06 -8.51
N LEU A 27 -26.60 0.85 -7.47
CA LEU A 27 -26.04 0.36 -6.20
C LEU A 27 -27.20 -0.06 -5.28
N GLN A 28 -27.04 -1.17 -4.59
CA GLN A 28 -28.00 -1.68 -3.59
C GLN A 28 -28.13 -0.72 -2.39
N GLN A 29 -27.05 0.00 -2.09
CA GLN A 29 -27.01 1.01 -1.03
C GLN A 29 -26.15 2.21 -1.47
N GLN A 30 -26.38 3.35 -0.81
CA GLN A 30 -25.56 4.53 -1.08
C GLN A 30 -24.12 4.30 -0.62
N ASN A 31 -23.16 4.42 -1.54
CA ASN A 31 -21.73 4.32 -1.28
C ASN A 31 -21.00 5.52 -1.86
N THR A 32 -20.63 6.48 -1.00
CA THR A 32 -19.91 7.70 -1.41
C THR A 32 -18.49 7.44 -1.88
N GLY A 33 -17.90 6.29 -1.51
CA GLY A 33 -16.56 5.85 -1.91
C GLY A 33 -16.53 5.08 -3.24
N PHE A 34 -17.69 4.71 -3.80
CA PHE A 34 -17.77 3.81 -4.95
C PHE A 34 -16.97 4.31 -6.16
N ILE A 35 -17.14 5.58 -6.53
CA ILE A 35 -16.42 6.17 -7.68
C ILE A 35 -14.90 6.15 -7.46
N ALA A 36 -14.44 6.43 -6.24
CA ALA A 36 -13.01 6.33 -5.92
C ALA A 36 -12.52 4.86 -5.97
N GLY A 37 -13.38 3.91 -5.62
CA GLY A 37 -13.11 2.47 -5.74
C GLY A 37 -12.84 2.03 -7.19
N LEU A 38 -13.49 2.66 -8.18
CA LEU A 38 -13.27 2.36 -9.60
C LEU A 38 -11.86 2.74 -10.10
N ALA A 39 -11.10 3.54 -9.34
CA ALA A 39 -9.69 3.81 -9.63
C ALA A 39 -8.74 2.66 -9.21
N ASN A 40 -9.27 1.61 -8.57
CA ASN A 40 -8.48 0.42 -8.22
C ASN A 40 -8.19 -0.42 -9.47
N THR A 41 -7.02 -1.07 -9.51
CA THR A 41 -6.61 -1.94 -10.62
C THR A 41 -7.59 -3.08 -10.92
N GLY A 42 -8.33 -3.56 -9.91
CA GLY A 42 -9.39 -4.55 -10.08
C GLY A 42 -10.61 -4.09 -10.86
N ALA A 43 -10.73 -2.77 -11.13
CA ALA A 43 -11.76 -2.18 -11.95
C ALA A 43 -11.28 -1.85 -13.38
N SER A 44 -10.10 -2.31 -13.77
CA SER A 44 -9.56 -2.10 -15.11
C SER A 44 -10.47 -2.72 -16.19
N ILE A 45 -10.67 -1.99 -17.28
CA ILE A 45 -11.45 -2.47 -18.42
C ILE A 45 -10.59 -3.46 -19.21
N VAL A 46 -11.12 -4.64 -19.44
CA VAL A 46 -10.44 -5.73 -20.14
C VAL A 46 -11.37 -6.37 -21.17
N PRO A 47 -10.86 -6.96 -22.27
CA PRO A 47 -11.71 -7.58 -23.28
C PRO A 47 -12.24 -8.94 -22.79
N GLU A 48 -13.57 -9.07 -22.72
CA GLU A 48 -14.27 -10.26 -22.23
C GLU A 48 -13.82 -11.55 -22.95
N ALA A 49 -13.82 -11.54 -24.27
CA ALA A 49 -13.45 -12.73 -25.08
C ALA A 49 -12.03 -13.23 -24.79
N VAL A 50 -11.09 -12.32 -24.45
CA VAL A 50 -9.70 -12.71 -24.10
C VAL A 50 -9.66 -13.26 -22.68
N VAL A 51 -10.38 -12.64 -21.74
CA VAL A 51 -10.45 -13.14 -20.36
C VAL A 51 -11.07 -14.53 -20.31
N GLU A 52 -12.12 -14.78 -21.08
CA GLU A 52 -12.76 -16.10 -21.19
C GLU A 52 -11.83 -17.14 -21.82
N ALA A 53 -11.10 -16.78 -22.88
CA ALA A 53 -10.19 -17.68 -23.57
C ALA A 53 -8.94 -18.03 -22.74
N GLU A 54 -8.35 -17.03 -22.07
CA GLU A 54 -7.10 -17.19 -21.30
C GLU A 54 -7.35 -17.68 -19.85
N GLY A 55 -8.51 -17.40 -19.27
CA GLY A 55 -8.84 -17.76 -17.90
C GLY A 55 -7.77 -17.27 -16.90
N ASP A 56 -7.24 -18.21 -16.11
CA ASP A 56 -6.20 -17.92 -15.10
C ASP A 56 -4.88 -17.41 -15.70
N ASN A 57 -4.65 -17.63 -17.00
CA ASN A 57 -3.44 -17.17 -17.70
C ASN A 57 -3.51 -15.71 -18.13
N PHE A 58 -4.69 -15.06 -18.13
CA PHE A 58 -4.86 -13.67 -18.54
C PHE A 58 -3.89 -12.73 -17.82
N GLY A 59 -3.63 -12.96 -16.53
CA GLY A 59 -2.68 -12.17 -15.74
C GLY A 59 -1.22 -12.25 -16.22
N SER A 60 -0.88 -13.25 -17.04
CA SER A 60 0.46 -13.42 -17.62
C SER A 60 0.60 -12.81 -19.01
N ASN A 61 -0.52 -12.51 -19.66
CA ASN A 61 -0.58 -11.89 -20.99
C ASN A 61 -1.75 -10.87 -21.06
N PRO A 62 -1.72 -9.83 -20.24
CA PRO A 62 -2.86 -8.92 -20.10
C PRO A 62 -3.06 -8.03 -21.32
N ILE A 63 -4.32 -7.79 -21.68
CA ILE A 63 -4.73 -6.77 -22.64
C ILE A 63 -5.60 -5.76 -21.92
N GLY A 64 -5.32 -4.48 -22.11
CA GLY A 64 -6.05 -3.39 -21.49
C GLY A 64 -6.12 -2.16 -22.40
N THR A 65 -6.67 -1.06 -21.86
CA THR A 65 -6.89 0.19 -22.57
C THR A 65 -5.85 1.28 -22.24
N GLY A 66 -4.77 0.91 -21.58
CA GLY A 66 -3.75 1.83 -21.09
C GLY A 66 -2.82 2.40 -22.16
N PRO A 67 -1.95 3.36 -21.77
CA PRO A 67 -0.98 4.01 -22.66
C PRO A 67 0.17 3.11 -23.13
N PHE A 68 0.33 1.94 -22.52
CA PHE A 68 1.33 0.93 -22.89
C PHE A 68 0.67 -0.42 -23.08
N LYS A 69 1.15 -1.18 -24.07
CA LYS A 69 0.78 -2.56 -24.38
C LYS A 69 1.81 -3.51 -23.75
N PHE A 70 1.34 -4.63 -23.24
CA PHE A 70 2.19 -5.71 -22.74
C PHE A 70 2.92 -6.39 -23.89
N VAL A 71 4.22 -6.65 -23.73
CA VAL A 71 5.06 -7.36 -24.71
C VAL A 71 5.48 -8.73 -24.16
N SER A 72 6.12 -8.74 -23.00
CA SER A 72 6.62 -9.98 -22.41
C SER A 72 6.82 -9.91 -20.91
N TRP A 73 6.78 -11.06 -20.25
CA TRP A 73 7.12 -11.23 -18.85
C TRP A 73 8.04 -12.44 -18.66
N THR A 74 9.29 -12.18 -18.34
CA THR A 74 10.22 -13.19 -17.84
C THR A 74 10.14 -13.21 -16.32
N LYS A 75 9.55 -14.27 -15.75
CA LYS A 75 9.28 -14.37 -14.30
C LYS A 75 10.56 -14.16 -13.49
N ASN A 76 10.47 -13.34 -12.44
CA ASN A 76 11.58 -12.95 -11.55
C ASN A 76 12.73 -12.17 -12.23
N ASP A 77 12.52 -11.68 -13.42
CA ASP A 77 13.55 -10.93 -14.17
C ASP A 77 12.96 -9.63 -14.74
N THR A 78 12.20 -9.69 -15.83
CA THR A 78 11.77 -8.50 -16.56
C THR A 78 10.30 -8.55 -16.98
N ILE A 79 9.66 -7.35 -17.01
CA ILE A 79 8.39 -7.12 -17.73
C ILE A 79 8.67 -6.03 -18.76
N GLU A 80 8.33 -6.31 -20.01
CA GLU A 80 8.48 -5.36 -21.13
C GLU A 80 7.12 -4.84 -21.57
N LEU A 81 7.06 -3.53 -21.75
CA LEU A 81 5.91 -2.82 -22.29
C LEU A 81 6.34 -1.95 -23.47
N GLU A 82 5.48 -1.82 -24.47
CA GLU A 82 5.66 -0.87 -25.57
C GLU A 82 4.52 0.16 -25.57
N ARG A 83 4.76 1.32 -26.15
CA ARG A 83 3.76 2.37 -26.27
C ARG A 83 2.54 1.86 -27.08
N ASN A 84 1.36 2.23 -26.60
CA ASN A 84 0.12 2.04 -27.32
C ASN A 84 -0.16 3.28 -28.21
N ASP A 85 0.18 3.18 -29.49
CA ASP A 85 -0.03 4.29 -30.44
C ASP A 85 -1.51 4.56 -30.73
N ASP A 86 -2.41 3.63 -30.34
CA ASP A 86 -3.87 3.78 -30.42
C ASP A 86 -4.49 4.28 -29.11
N TYR A 87 -3.67 4.74 -28.14
CA TYR A 87 -4.16 5.21 -26.87
C TYR A 87 -5.03 6.46 -27.02
N PHE A 88 -6.21 6.46 -26.41
CA PHE A 88 -7.20 7.54 -26.54
C PHE A 88 -6.86 8.82 -25.76
N GLY A 89 -5.86 8.78 -24.89
CA GLY A 89 -5.37 9.93 -24.11
C GLY A 89 -4.16 10.60 -24.74
N GLU A 90 -3.35 11.27 -23.91
CA GLU A 90 -2.11 11.91 -24.35
C GLU A 90 -1.06 10.86 -24.70
N GLU A 91 -0.40 11.01 -25.85
CA GLU A 91 0.64 10.09 -26.30
C GLU A 91 1.83 10.07 -25.32
N PRO A 92 2.23 8.90 -24.80
CA PRO A 92 3.39 8.80 -23.94
C PRO A 92 4.68 9.20 -24.64
N ALA A 93 5.55 9.94 -23.94
CA ALA A 93 6.86 10.33 -24.47
C ALA A 93 7.82 9.13 -24.66
N LEU A 94 7.64 8.07 -23.86
CA LEU A 94 8.45 6.85 -23.93
C LEU A 94 7.85 5.87 -24.93
N SER A 95 8.67 5.28 -25.79
CA SER A 95 8.26 4.21 -26.72
C SER A 95 8.25 2.81 -26.07
N LYS A 96 9.06 2.61 -25.02
CA LYS A 96 9.23 1.33 -24.33
C LYS A 96 9.48 1.57 -22.83
N ILE A 97 8.98 0.66 -21.99
CA ILE A 97 9.32 0.57 -20.56
C ILE A 97 9.73 -0.87 -20.27
N THR A 98 10.85 -1.04 -19.56
CA THR A 98 11.29 -2.33 -19.06
C THR A 98 11.36 -2.28 -17.54
N PHE A 99 10.51 -3.05 -16.86
CA PHE A 99 10.61 -3.25 -15.42
C PHE A 99 11.57 -4.39 -15.15
N ARG A 100 12.65 -4.12 -14.40
CA ARG A 100 13.58 -5.13 -13.90
C ARG A 100 13.21 -5.47 -12.45
N ILE A 101 13.07 -6.76 -12.17
CA ILE A 101 12.71 -7.26 -10.84
C ILE A 101 14.01 -7.46 -10.05
N ILE A 102 14.31 -6.51 -9.15
CA ILE A 102 15.50 -6.54 -8.30
C ILE A 102 15.02 -6.64 -6.85
N THR A 103 15.09 -7.84 -6.27
CA THR A 103 14.53 -8.14 -4.95
C THR A 103 15.26 -7.43 -3.83
N GLU A 104 16.60 -7.37 -3.91
CA GLU A 104 17.43 -6.75 -2.87
C GLU A 104 17.45 -5.22 -3.00
N ALA A 105 16.99 -4.51 -1.95
CA ALA A 105 16.88 -3.06 -1.96
C ALA A 105 18.21 -2.34 -2.21
N THR A 106 19.31 -2.82 -1.62
CA THR A 106 20.65 -2.25 -1.83
C THR A 106 21.10 -2.41 -3.28
N ASN A 107 20.77 -3.54 -3.94
CA ASN A 107 21.11 -3.75 -5.35
C ASN A 107 20.34 -2.79 -6.26
N ARG A 108 19.10 -2.39 -5.91
CA ARG A 108 18.37 -1.35 -6.66
C ARG A 108 19.09 -0.01 -6.65
N ALA A 109 19.64 0.39 -5.50
CA ALA A 109 20.44 1.62 -5.42
C ALA A 109 21.74 1.53 -6.22
N ILE A 110 22.43 0.37 -6.22
CA ILE A 110 23.64 0.14 -7.01
C ILE A 110 23.38 0.21 -8.51
N GLU A 111 22.31 -0.44 -8.97
CA GLU A 111 21.91 -0.42 -10.38
C GLU A 111 21.54 0.99 -10.86
N LEU A 112 20.87 1.78 -10.00
CA LEU A 112 20.56 3.18 -10.30
C LEU A 112 21.84 4.02 -10.42
N GLU A 113 22.77 3.89 -9.50
CA GLU A 113 24.04 4.64 -9.53
C GLU A 113 24.94 4.29 -10.72
N SER A 114 24.94 3.02 -11.11
CA SER A 114 25.73 2.55 -12.26
C SER A 114 25.08 2.85 -13.61
N GLY A 115 23.84 3.35 -13.63
CA GLY A 115 23.06 3.56 -14.84
C GLY A 115 22.51 2.26 -15.45
N GLY A 116 22.45 1.19 -14.67
CA GLY A 116 21.83 -0.07 -15.06
C GLY A 116 20.30 0.00 -15.08
N VAL A 117 19.72 0.97 -14.36
CA VAL A 117 18.31 1.40 -14.43
C VAL A 117 18.22 2.91 -14.37
N ASP A 118 17.17 3.47 -15.00
CA ASP A 118 16.94 4.92 -15.03
C ASP A 118 16.10 5.38 -13.81
N MET A 119 15.33 4.48 -13.21
CA MET A 119 14.49 4.75 -12.06
C MET A 119 14.45 3.53 -11.14
N ALA A 120 14.47 3.74 -9.83
CA ALA A 120 14.33 2.69 -8.83
C ALA A 120 13.28 3.07 -7.79
N PHE A 121 12.43 2.11 -7.43
CA PHE A 121 11.43 2.23 -6.38
C PHE A 121 11.90 1.53 -5.10
N ASP A 122 11.36 1.94 -3.96
CA ASP A 122 11.60 1.32 -2.66
C ASP A 122 13.09 1.24 -2.30
N ILE A 123 13.77 2.37 -2.41
CA ILE A 123 15.16 2.50 -1.96
C ILE A 123 15.20 2.28 -0.44
N SER A 124 16.13 1.43 0.00
CA SER A 124 16.34 1.16 1.42
C SER A 124 16.60 2.44 2.21
N THR A 125 16.03 2.57 3.40
CA THR A 125 16.33 3.67 4.31
C THR A 125 17.83 3.78 4.63
N ASN A 126 18.59 2.69 4.47
CA ASN A 126 20.04 2.67 4.64
C ASN A 126 20.78 3.38 3.49
N ASP A 127 20.21 3.39 2.29
CA ASP A 127 20.82 3.91 1.08
C ASP A 127 20.36 5.33 0.71
N ILE A 128 19.40 5.91 1.49
CA ILE A 128 18.84 7.23 1.21
C ILE A 128 19.92 8.30 1.12
N SER A 129 20.79 8.41 2.14
CA SER A 129 21.85 9.42 2.15
C SER A 129 22.81 9.25 0.98
N ARG A 130 23.11 8.02 0.61
CA ARG A 130 23.96 7.70 -0.55
C ARG A 130 23.36 8.21 -1.86
N VAL A 131 22.05 8.08 -2.04
CA VAL A 131 21.34 8.60 -3.21
C VAL A 131 21.25 10.12 -3.17
N GLU A 132 20.99 10.73 -2.01
CA GLU A 132 20.92 12.18 -1.83
C GLU A 132 22.25 12.90 -2.08
N ASP A 133 23.35 12.28 -1.66
CA ASP A 133 24.70 12.86 -1.83
C ASP A 133 25.23 12.74 -3.26
N ASN A 134 24.57 11.97 -4.13
CA ASN A 134 24.96 11.79 -5.52
C ASN A 134 24.30 12.86 -6.42
N SER A 135 25.09 13.82 -6.89
CA SER A 135 24.63 14.92 -7.74
C SER A 135 24.01 14.51 -9.10
N ASN A 136 24.22 13.27 -9.53
CA ASN A 136 23.65 12.73 -10.77
C ASN A 136 22.29 12.07 -10.56
N LEU A 137 21.85 11.92 -9.31
CA LEU A 137 20.59 11.28 -8.95
C LEU A 137 19.61 12.28 -8.32
N GLN A 138 18.33 11.96 -8.40
CA GLN A 138 17.27 12.69 -7.73
C GLN A 138 16.50 11.73 -6.84
N LEU A 139 16.40 12.04 -5.56
CA LEU A 139 15.53 11.34 -4.63
C LEU A 139 14.17 12.03 -4.56
N ILE A 140 13.11 11.30 -4.91
CA ILE A 140 11.73 11.76 -4.77
C ILE A 140 11.12 11.09 -3.54
N ARG A 141 10.80 11.87 -2.51
CA ARG A 141 10.09 11.41 -1.32
C ARG A 141 8.63 11.81 -1.40
N LYS A 142 7.76 10.88 -1.13
CA LYS A 142 6.31 11.13 -1.05
C LYS A 142 5.77 10.47 0.22
N VAL A 143 4.95 11.22 0.94
CA VAL A 143 4.24 10.66 2.10
C VAL A 143 3.28 9.58 1.60
N ASP A 144 3.44 8.38 2.15
CA ASP A 144 2.56 7.25 1.88
C ASP A 144 1.26 7.39 2.68
N ASN A 145 0.22 6.69 2.25
CA ASN A 145 -1.05 6.56 2.96
C ASN A 145 -1.11 5.29 3.85
N GLN A 146 0.04 4.67 4.08
CA GLN A 146 0.16 3.52 4.97
C GLN A 146 0.42 3.92 6.41
N THR A 147 -0.22 3.21 7.33
CA THR A 147 0.05 3.29 8.77
C THR A 147 0.44 1.90 9.27
N THR A 148 1.61 1.79 9.90
CA THR A 148 2.02 0.57 10.58
C THR A 148 1.49 0.60 12.01
N PHE A 149 0.77 -0.43 12.41
CA PHE A 149 0.11 -0.50 13.72
C PHE A 149 0.24 -1.88 14.34
N MET A 150 0.06 -1.95 15.65
CA MET A 150 -0.10 -3.19 16.39
C MET A 150 -1.58 -3.41 16.70
N ALA A 151 -2.12 -4.55 16.25
CA ALA A 151 -3.50 -4.93 16.52
C ALA A 151 -3.58 -5.86 17.74
N PHE A 152 -4.62 -5.68 18.56
CA PHE A 152 -4.91 -6.54 19.69
C PHE A 152 -6.12 -7.44 19.41
N ASN A 153 -6.04 -8.70 19.82
CA ASN A 153 -7.22 -9.56 19.84
C ASN A 153 -8.08 -9.21 21.04
N CYS A 154 -9.05 -8.31 20.84
CA CYS A 154 -9.92 -7.80 21.91
C CYS A 154 -10.90 -8.85 22.49
N GLU A 155 -10.98 -10.06 21.94
CA GLU A 155 -11.77 -11.17 22.47
C GLU A 155 -11.00 -12.00 23.51
N LYS A 156 -9.69 -11.77 23.64
CA LYS A 156 -8.81 -12.53 24.56
C LYS A 156 -8.31 -11.67 25.70
N GLU A 157 -8.26 -12.26 26.89
CA GLU A 157 -7.57 -11.68 28.03
C GLU A 157 -6.04 -11.66 27.80
N PRO A 158 -5.37 -10.62 28.27
CA PRO A 158 -5.89 -9.41 28.93
C PRO A 158 -6.28 -8.29 27.94
N TRP A 159 -6.24 -8.54 26.63
CA TRP A 159 -6.42 -7.55 25.57
C TRP A 159 -7.85 -7.06 25.41
N ASN A 160 -8.85 -7.78 25.98
CA ASN A 160 -10.24 -7.35 26.09
C ASN A 160 -10.39 -6.12 26.99
N ASN A 161 -9.46 -5.88 27.94
CA ASN A 161 -9.44 -4.70 28.78
C ASN A 161 -8.82 -3.51 28.01
N PRO A 162 -9.54 -2.39 27.82
CA PRO A 162 -9.01 -1.20 27.13
C PRO A 162 -7.83 -0.56 27.87
N ASP A 163 -7.80 -0.60 29.21
CA ASP A 163 -6.69 -0.02 30.01
C ASP A 163 -5.37 -0.75 29.76
N VAL A 164 -5.41 -2.07 29.54
CA VAL A 164 -4.24 -2.84 29.16
C VAL A 164 -3.71 -2.42 27.78
N ARG A 165 -4.60 -2.23 26.80
CA ARG A 165 -4.19 -1.77 25.47
C ARG A 165 -3.61 -0.35 25.51
N GLN A 166 -4.20 0.51 26.31
CA GLN A 166 -3.74 1.87 26.52
C GLN A 166 -2.38 1.90 27.24
N ALA A 167 -2.17 1.02 28.21
CA ALA A 167 -0.90 0.87 28.90
C ALA A 167 0.23 0.50 27.91
N ILE A 168 -0.03 -0.43 26.98
CA ILE A 168 0.96 -0.76 25.94
C ILE A 168 1.27 0.45 25.07
N SER A 169 0.29 1.26 24.71
CA SER A 169 0.51 2.50 23.94
C SER A 169 1.42 3.48 24.69
N TYR A 170 1.24 3.67 26.01
CA TYR A 170 2.12 4.49 26.84
C TYR A 170 3.52 3.89 27.02
N ALA A 171 3.66 2.56 26.95
CA ALA A 171 4.96 1.89 27.10
C ALA A 171 5.83 1.94 25.85
N LEU A 172 5.29 2.30 24.70
CA LEU A 172 5.99 2.30 23.42
C LEU A 172 6.50 3.71 23.07
N ASP A 173 7.82 3.87 23.03
CA ASP A 173 8.46 5.06 22.46
C ASP A 173 8.39 5.00 20.92
N THR A 174 7.25 5.42 20.36
CA THR A 174 7.02 5.40 18.91
C THR A 174 7.97 6.34 18.16
N THR A 175 8.43 7.42 18.78
CA THR A 175 9.43 8.33 18.20
C THR A 175 10.79 7.65 18.08
N ALA A 176 11.25 6.98 19.14
CA ALA A 176 12.49 6.23 19.08
C ALA A 176 12.42 5.09 18.07
N ILE A 177 11.28 4.39 17.99
CA ILE A 177 11.05 3.31 17.01
C ILE A 177 11.11 3.88 15.59
N CYS A 178 10.42 4.99 15.29
CA CYS A 178 10.47 5.64 13.99
C CYS A 178 11.90 6.05 13.60
N ASN A 179 12.65 6.64 14.53
CA ASN A 179 14.02 7.04 14.26
C ASN A 179 14.96 5.84 14.02
N ALA A 180 14.79 4.76 14.77
CA ALA A 180 15.64 3.57 14.66
C ALA A 180 15.33 2.77 13.39
N VAL A 181 14.06 2.58 13.05
CA VAL A 181 13.61 1.72 11.94
C VAL A 181 13.54 2.51 10.62
N TRP A 182 12.93 3.69 10.66
CA TRP A 182 12.65 4.49 9.46
C TRP A 182 13.65 5.62 9.23
N ARG A 183 14.64 5.78 10.11
CA ARG A 183 15.72 6.77 9.98
C ARG A 183 15.24 8.17 9.62
N GLY A 184 14.13 8.60 10.20
CA GLY A 184 13.55 9.93 9.99
C GLY A 184 12.68 10.07 8.73
N VAL A 185 12.43 9.00 7.96
CA VAL A 185 11.48 9.04 6.83
C VAL A 185 10.04 8.72 7.23
N GLY A 186 9.83 8.20 8.43
CA GLY A 186 8.52 7.98 9.04
C GLY A 186 8.26 8.93 10.19
N ALA A 187 7.01 9.00 10.62
CA ALA A 187 6.59 9.76 11.80
C ALA A 187 5.66 8.90 12.68
N PRO A 188 5.62 9.14 14.02
CA PRO A 188 4.64 8.51 14.88
C PRO A 188 3.23 8.79 14.41
N ALA A 189 2.41 7.73 14.28
CA ALA A 189 1.03 7.87 13.87
C ALA A 189 0.15 8.31 15.05
N ALA A 190 -0.72 9.30 14.81
CA ALA A 190 -1.71 9.73 15.79
C ALA A 190 -3.02 8.92 15.72
N GLY A 191 -3.23 8.19 14.62
CA GLY A 191 -4.41 7.39 14.38
C GLY A 191 -4.25 6.44 13.20
N PRO A 192 -5.30 5.70 12.84
CA PRO A 192 -5.24 4.70 11.76
C PRO A 192 -5.20 5.30 10.35
N ILE A 193 -5.58 6.57 10.19
CA ILE A 193 -5.65 7.27 8.92
C ILE A 193 -4.40 8.14 8.77
N ALA A 194 -3.63 7.93 7.69
CA ALA A 194 -2.42 8.70 7.44
C ALA A 194 -2.71 10.19 7.13
N PRO A 195 -1.78 11.12 7.41
CA PRO A 195 -2.02 12.57 7.30
C PRO A 195 -2.43 13.07 5.91
N ASN A 196 -2.04 12.37 4.85
CA ASN A 196 -2.38 12.72 3.46
C ASN A 196 -3.69 12.10 2.97
N VAL A 197 -4.36 11.31 3.81
CA VAL A 197 -5.65 10.68 3.47
C VAL A 197 -6.79 11.63 3.82
N LYS A 198 -7.77 11.74 2.93
CA LYS A 198 -8.98 12.54 3.17
C LYS A 198 -9.67 12.10 4.46
N TYR A 199 -10.12 13.07 5.25
CA TYR A 199 -10.72 12.90 6.58
C TYR A 199 -9.75 12.50 7.70
N HIS A 200 -8.43 12.64 7.49
CA HIS A 200 -7.50 12.63 8.60
C HIS A 200 -7.84 13.76 9.58
N ASP A 201 -7.88 13.44 10.85
CA ASP A 201 -8.07 14.43 11.91
C ASP A 201 -6.71 15.00 12.33
N ASN A 202 -6.45 16.24 11.95
CA ASN A 202 -5.19 16.93 12.24
C ASN A 202 -5.01 17.35 13.70
N ASP A 203 -6.07 17.27 14.50
CA ASP A 203 -6.02 17.62 15.94
C ASP A 203 -5.58 16.41 16.80
N LEU A 204 -5.54 15.21 16.20
CA LEU A 204 -5.01 14.04 16.88
C LEU A 204 -3.49 14.15 17.08
N THR A 205 -3.05 13.75 18.26
CA THR A 205 -1.63 13.64 18.60
C THR A 205 -1.25 12.21 18.90
N PRO A 206 -0.01 11.77 18.59
CA PRO A 206 0.48 10.47 19.00
C PRO A 206 0.39 10.27 20.50
N HIS A 207 0.22 9.04 20.94
CA HIS A 207 0.26 8.72 22.35
C HIS A 207 1.58 9.15 22.98
N GLU A 208 1.49 9.75 24.17
CA GLU A 208 2.65 10.08 24.98
C GLU A 208 3.39 8.79 25.40
N TYR A 209 4.71 8.81 25.33
CA TYR A 209 5.54 7.77 25.94
C TYR A 209 5.65 8.04 27.44
N ASN A 210 5.06 7.16 28.26
CA ASN A 210 5.03 7.32 29.72
C ASN A 210 4.99 5.96 30.42
N VAL A 211 6.16 5.43 30.77
CA VAL A 211 6.33 4.10 31.37
C VAL A 211 5.65 4.01 32.72
N GLU A 212 5.68 5.06 33.54
CA GLU A 212 5.07 5.02 34.87
C GLU A 212 3.54 4.92 34.77
N LYS A 213 2.93 5.67 33.88
CA LYS A 213 1.51 5.56 33.59
C LYS A 213 1.11 4.19 33.03
N ALA A 214 1.96 3.62 32.19
CA ALA A 214 1.76 2.25 31.70
C ALA A 214 1.73 1.24 32.84
N LYS A 215 2.67 1.33 33.79
CA LYS A 215 2.72 0.46 34.97
C LYS A 215 1.48 0.62 35.87
N GLU A 216 1.05 1.85 36.10
CA GLU A 216 -0.15 2.13 36.88
C GLU A 216 -1.40 1.46 36.28
N LEU A 217 -1.59 1.60 34.97
CA LEU A 217 -2.72 1.00 34.25
C LEU A 217 -2.66 -0.53 34.28
N LEU A 218 -1.49 -1.13 34.06
CA LEU A 218 -1.31 -2.58 34.12
C LEU A 218 -1.59 -3.13 35.53
N ALA A 219 -1.11 -2.45 36.57
CA ALA A 219 -1.34 -2.84 37.95
C ALA A 219 -2.82 -2.74 38.31
N ALA A 220 -3.51 -1.65 37.91
CA ALA A 220 -4.94 -1.47 38.10
C ALA A 220 -5.78 -2.52 37.38
N ALA A 221 -5.32 -2.97 36.22
CA ALA A 221 -5.94 -4.03 35.44
C ALA A 221 -5.62 -5.45 35.93
N GLY A 222 -4.80 -5.60 37.00
CA GLY A 222 -4.44 -6.89 37.58
C GLY A 222 -3.45 -7.71 36.76
N VAL A 223 -2.76 -7.11 35.79
CA VAL A 223 -1.75 -7.79 34.98
C VAL A 223 -0.52 -8.08 35.85
N GLN A 224 -0.10 -9.34 35.87
CA GLN A 224 1.02 -9.78 36.71
C GLN A 224 2.37 -9.53 36.02
N GLU A 225 3.39 -9.20 36.80
CA GLU A 225 4.76 -9.11 36.31
C GLU A 225 5.21 -10.48 35.73
N GLY A 226 5.89 -10.42 34.56
CA GLY A 226 6.35 -11.63 33.87
C GLY A 226 5.32 -12.27 32.95
N GLN A 227 4.12 -11.70 32.83
CA GLN A 227 3.15 -12.16 31.82
C GLN A 227 3.73 -12.03 30.41
N LYS A 228 3.70 -13.13 29.65
CA LYS A 228 4.23 -13.16 28.29
C LYS A 228 3.28 -12.48 27.30
N LEU A 229 3.83 -11.60 26.50
CA LEU A 229 3.22 -11.04 25.32
C LEU A 229 3.73 -11.80 24.08
N VAL A 230 2.83 -12.29 23.25
CA VAL A 230 3.18 -12.89 21.96
C VAL A 230 2.79 -11.92 20.86
N ILE A 231 3.79 -11.44 20.11
CA ILE A 231 3.60 -10.58 18.94
C ILE A 231 3.84 -11.42 17.70
N SER A 232 2.85 -11.43 16.79
CA SER A 232 2.97 -12.03 15.47
C SER A 232 3.17 -10.95 14.44
N THR A 233 4.16 -11.11 13.58
CA THR A 233 4.46 -10.20 12.48
C THR A 233 4.76 -10.98 11.22
N ASN A 234 4.57 -10.34 10.06
CA ASN A 234 5.03 -10.88 8.80
C ASN A 234 6.50 -10.52 8.60
N GLU A 235 7.28 -11.44 8.06
CA GLU A 235 8.57 -11.09 7.50
C GLU A 235 8.32 -10.15 6.30
N ARG A 236 8.76 -8.91 6.42
CA ARG A 236 8.91 -8.03 5.27
C ARG A 236 10.34 -8.18 4.78
N GLN A 237 10.46 -8.73 3.58
CA GLN A 237 11.73 -8.76 2.84
C GLN A 237 12.09 -7.34 2.41
#